data_e8a51f5a4fa8a348bd47fa9825716a42
#
_entry.id   e8a51f5a4fa8a348bd47fa9825716a42
#
_cell.length_a   1.000
_cell.length_b   1.000
_cell.length_c   1.000
_cell.angle_alpha   90.00
_cell.angle_beta   90.00
_cell.angle_gamma   90.00
#
_symmetry.space_group_name_H-M   'P 1'
#
loop_
_entity.id
_entity.type
_entity.pdbx_description
1 polymer ?
#
loop_
_entity_poly.entity_id
_entity_poly.type
_entity_poly.pdbx_seq_one_letter_code
_entity_poly.pdbx_strand_id
1 'polypeptide(L)'
;MKVAFIGAGGVGFTRTLLTDLLCVPEFKDTEVSFTDISQHNLDMVTALCQRDIERNGLDIKINATTDRREALKHADYVINAVRIGGLEAFASDIEVPLKYGIDQCVGDTLCAGGIMYGQRGIPAVLDFCKDIREVAKPDCIMLNYANPNAMITWACNKYGKVKTIGLCHGVQGGHHQIAKALGYEQDEVDIICAGINHQTWYISVKHHGEDLTGKLLAAYEQNEKLRETEKVRIDMLRRFGYYSTESNGHLSEYVPWYRKRLDEISSWISLDVWINGETGGYLRVCTESRNWFETDFPNWMKDEPKKYDKETRSQEHGSYIIEGLETGRVYRGHFNVMNEGCITNLPDECVVEVPGYVDYNGISIPKVGDLPLGCAAVCSTSVWVQKLAVEAAVAGDDQLLRQAMMMDPLTGAVCNPPEIWQLTDEMLVAQEKWLPQYGQAIEKAKARLAKAKADGTLIRTRDDFAGSNRLKTKTVDEMAADRRTASDSAGKTDKAH
;
A
#
# COMPACT_ATOMS: atom_id res chain seq x y z
N MET A 1 8.78 12.59 23.63
CA MET A 1 8.81 12.56 22.16
C MET A 1 7.51 13.08 21.58
N LYS A 2 7.53 13.51 20.31
CA LYS A 2 6.33 13.93 19.58
C LYS A 2 6.13 13.08 18.32
N VAL A 3 4.93 12.55 18.14
CA VAL A 3 4.52 11.78 16.95
C VAL A 3 3.41 12.54 16.22
N ALA A 4 3.62 12.85 14.96
CA ALA A 4 2.63 13.51 14.11
C ALA A 4 2.09 12.54 13.05
N PHE A 5 0.77 12.56 12.81
CA PHE A 5 0.09 11.72 11.82
C PHE A 5 -0.42 12.59 10.69
N ILE A 6 0.01 12.30 9.45
CA ILE A 6 -0.52 12.92 8.23
C ILE A 6 -1.51 11.95 7.58
N GLY A 7 -2.72 12.42 7.28
CA GLY A 7 -3.83 11.58 6.82
C GLY A 7 -4.64 10.96 7.97
N ALA A 8 -4.67 11.67 9.11
CA ALA A 8 -5.30 11.18 10.34
C ALA A 8 -6.84 11.08 10.26
N GLY A 9 -7.48 11.57 9.21
CA GLY A 9 -8.91 11.39 8.96
C GLY A 9 -9.34 9.96 8.62
N GLY A 10 -8.39 9.04 8.41
CA GLY A 10 -8.65 7.62 8.22
C GLY A 10 -8.74 6.85 9.54
N VAL A 11 -9.96 6.49 10.00
CA VAL A 11 -10.16 5.91 11.34
C VAL A 11 -9.39 4.61 11.57
N GLY A 12 -9.35 3.70 10.60
CA GLY A 12 -8.74 2.39 10.75
C GLY A 12 -7.26 2.48 11.11
N PHE A 13 -6.47 3.04 10.25
CA PHE A 13 -5.02 3.19 10.45
C PHE A 13 -4.69 4.10 11.63
N THR A 14 -5.30 5.28 11.72
CA THR A 14 -4.98 6.25 12.76
C THR A 14 -5.23 5.69 14.16
N ARG A 15 -6.41 5.10 14.39
CA ARG A 15 -6.76 4.51 15.68
C ARG A 15 -5.86 3.32 16.03
N THR A 16 -5.58 2.44 15.05
CA THR A 16 -4.72 1.26 15.26
C THR A 16 -3.29 1.67 15.61
N LEU A 17 -2.66 2.52 14.79
CA LEU A 17 -1.28 2.93 15.00
C LEU A 17 -1.09 3.76 16.28
N LEU A 18 -2.07 4.58 16.65
CA LEU A 18 -2.05 5.27 17.94
C LEU A 18 -2.20 4.28 19.11
N THR A 19 -3.12 3.31 19.00
CA THR A 19 -3.27 2.25 20.01
C THR A 19 -1.95 1.50 20.19
N ASP A 20 -1.33 1.06 19.12
CA ASP A 20 -0.06 0.33 19.15
C ASP A 20 1.06 1.13 19.82
N LEU A 21 1.12 2.42 19.53
CA LEU A 21 2.09 3.32 20.16
C LEU A 21 1.87 3.42 21.67
N LEU A 22 0.62 3.62 22.11
CA LEU A 22 0.26 3.80 23.50
C LEU A 22 0.15 2.49 24.30
N CYS A 23 0.29 1.33 23.65
CA CYS A 23 0.53 0.06 24.33
C CYS A 23 1.96 -0.05 24.93
N VAL A 24 2.87 0.85 24.55
CA VAL A 24 4.22 0.92 25.13
C VAL A 24 4.20 1.73 26.42
N PRO A 25 4.46 1.15 27.60
CA PRO A 25 4.29 1.84 28.89
C PRO A 25 5.13 3.11 29.04
N GLU A 26 6.28 3.18 28.37
CA GLU A 26 7.20 4.33 28.40
C GLU A 26 6.66 5.53 27.59
N PHE A 27 5.63 5.34 26.78
CA PHE A 27 5.11 6.39 25.88
C PHE A 27 3.91 7.15 26.43
N LYS A 28 3.62 7.00 27.73
CA LYS A 28 2.51 7.68 28.42
C LYS A 28 2.54 9.21 28.38
N ASP A 29 3.73 9.80 28.12
CA ASP A 29 3.94 11.24 28.06
C ASP A 29 4.22 11.70 26.59
N THR A 30 3.80 10.92 25.60
CA THR A 30 4.00 11.24 24.17
C THR A 30 3.09 12.39 23.74
N GLU A 31 3.66 13.39 23.06
CA GLU A 31 2.87 14.40 22.36
C GLU A 31 2.33 13.80 21.05
N VAL A 32 1.03 13.90 20.82
CA VAL A 32 0.35 13.37 19.64
C VAL A 32 -0.27 14.51 18.85
N SER A 33 0.05 14.59 17.58
CA SER A 33 -0.57 15.56 16.65
C SER A 33 -1.19 14.85 15.46
N PHE A 34 -2.40 15.24 15.09
CA PHE A 34 -3.14 14.75 13.94
C PHE A 34 -3.31 15.87 12.92
N THR A 35 -3.12 15.56 11.63
CA THR A 35 -3.49 16.47 10.55
C THR A 35 -4.15 15.72 9.40
N ASP A 36 -5.18 16.35 8.83
CA ASP A 36 -5.90 15.89 7.65
C ASP A 36 -6.46 17.09 6.87
N ILE A 37 -6.76 16.92 5.61
CA ILE A 37 -7.42 17.94 4.78
C ILE A 37 -8.91 18.10 5.10
N SER A 38 -9.52 17.07 5.69
CA SER A 38 -10.93 17.03 6.07
C SER A 38 -11.08 17.31 7.56
N GLN A 39 -11.50 18.53 7.92
CA GLN A 39 -11.79 18.88 9.31
C GLN A 39 -12.84 17.96 9.92
N HIS A 40 -13.89 17.63 9.16
CA HIS A 40 -14.97 16.73 9.61
C HIS A 40 -14.44 15.35 10.01
N ASN A 41 -13.63 14.72 9.15
CA ASN A 41 -13.05 13.43 9.45
C ASN A 41 -12.09 13.50 10.63
N LEU A 42 -11.27 14.54 10.64
CA LEU A 42 -10.28 14.79 11.70
C LEU A 42 -10.95 14.91 13.08
N ASP A 43 -12.05 15.65 13.18
CA ASP A 43 -12.80 15.83 14.43
C ASP A 43 -13.34 14.51 14.94
N MET A 44 -13.95 13.68 14.06
CA MET A 44 -14.52 12.39 14.45
C MET A 44 -13.44 11.40 14.91
N VAL A 45 -12.36 11.27 14.16
CA VAL A 45 -11.25 10.36 14.53
C VAL A 45 -10.58 10.82 15.82
N THR A 46 -10.37 12.12 15.97
CA THR A 46 -9.78 12.71 17.19
C THR A 46 -10.65 12.41 18.40
N ALA A 47 -11.97 12.64 18.31
CA ALA A 47 -12.89 12.37 19.42
C ALA A 47 -12.87 10.88 19.84
N LEU A 48 -12.83 9.96 18.86
CA LEU A 48 -12.77 8.53 19.11
C LEU A 48 -11.44 8.12 19.80
N CYS A 49 -10.32 8.61 19.29
CA CYS A 49 -9.00 8.34 19.86
C CYS A 49 -8.82 8.97 21.24
N GLN A 50 -9.30 10.19 21.42
CA GLN A 50 -9.24 10.90 22.72
C GLN A 50 -10.04 10.16 23.80
N ARG A 51 -11.23 9.65 23.46
CA ARG A 51 -12.02 8.79 24.36
C ARG A 51 -11.23 7.54 24.78
N ASP A 52 -10.55 6.87 23.83
CA ASP A 52 -9.78 5.67 24.16
C ASP A 52 -8.59 6.01 25.08
N ILE A 53 -7.91 7.15 24.87
CA ILE A 53 -6.86 7.66 25.76
C ILE A 53 -7.38 7.88 27.18
N GLU A 54 -8.47 8.60 27.31
CA GLU A 54 -9.10 8.94 28.63
C GLU A 54 -9.55 7.67 29.39
N ARG A 55 -10.11 6.69 28.64
CA ARG A 55 -10.56 5.42 29.25
C ARG A 55 -9.41 4.54 29.71
N ASN A 56 -8.22 4.72 29.16
CA ASN A 56 -7.00 4.06 29.63
C ASN A 56 -6.26 4.87 30.71
N GLY A 57 -6.82 6.00 31.17
CA GLY A 57 -6.27 6.80 32.27
C GLY A 57 -5.00 7.57 31.89
N LEU A 58 -4.77 7.84 30.60
CA LEU A 58 -3.63 8.64 30.15
C LEU A 58 -4.01 10.12 30.04
N ASP A 59 -3.07 11.00 30.43
CA ASP A 59 -3.22 12.46 30.36
C ASP A 59 -2.57 12.99 29.05
N ILE A 60 -2.94 12.39 27.92
CA ILE A 60 -2.49 12.81 26.59
C ILE A 60 -3.63 13.56 25.92
N LYS A 61 -3.36 14.75 25.42
CA LYS A 61 -4.28 15.52 24.60
C LYS A 61 -3.81 15.54 23.17
N ILE A 62 -4.63 15.06 22.25
CA ILE A 62 -4.34 15.08 20.82
C ILE A 62 -4.44 16.53 20.31
N ASN A 63 -3.38 17.03 19.69
CA ASN A 63 -3.42 18.28 18.92
C ASN A 63 -3.88 17.99 17.50
N ALA A 64 -5.13 18.30 17.16
CA ALA A 64 -5.72 18.06 15.85
C ALA A 64 -5.87 19.39 15.07
N THR A 65 -5.31 19.46 13.89
CA THR A 65 -5.32 20.67 13.06
C THR A 65 -5.25 20.34 11.57
N THR A 66 -5.89 21.15 10.73
CA THR A 66 -5.73 21.08 9.27
C THR A 66 -4.47 21.80 8.80
N ASP A 67 -3.80 22.55 9.66
CA ASP A 67 -2.47 23.11 9.39
C ASP A 67 -1.39 22.05 9.64
N ARG A 68 -0.92 21.45 8.54
CA ARG A 68 0.12 20.41 8.59
C ARG A 68 1.40 20.91 9.25
N ARG A 69 1.79 22.16 9.03
CA ARG A 69 3.02 22.72 9.60
C ARG A 69 2.94 22.83 11.13
N GLU A 70 1.76 23.20 11.66
CA GLU A 70 1.51 23.23 13.09
C GLU A 70 1.61 21.80 13.67
N ALA A 71 0.97 20.83 13.05
CA ALA A 71 1.03 19.44 13.50
C ALA A 71 2.46 18.90 13.51
N LEU A 72 3.26 19.19 12.49
CA LEU A 72 4.63 18.70 12.30
C LEU A 72 5.67 19.42 13.17
N LYS A 73 5.33 20.58 13.76
CA LYS A 73 6.30 21.37 14.51
C LYS A 73 6.93 20.57 15.65
N HIS A 74 8.27 20.48 15.65
CA HIS A 74 9.08 19.73 16.61
C HIS A 74 8.80 18.22 16.68
N ALA A 75 8.21 17.62 15.64
CA ALA A 75 7.99 16.17 15.59
C ALA A 75 9.32 15.39 15.56
N ASP A 76 9.38 14.31 16.34
CA ASP A 76 10.43 13.31 16.29
C ASP A 76 10.13 12.27 15.20
N TYR A 77 8.85 11.93 15.08
CA TYR A 77 8.35 10.93 14.13
C TYR A 77 7.13 11.45 13.39
N VAL A 78 7.05 11.11 12.11
CA VAL A 78 5.89 11.38 11.26
C VAL A 78 5.36 10.08 10.71
N ILE A 79 4.09 9.78 10.93
CA ILE A 79 3.38 8.65 10.33
C ILE A 79 2.59 9.18 9.13
N ASN A 80 2.88 8.68 7.93
CA ASN A 80 2.19 9.05 6.70
C ASN A 80 1.28 7.92 6.23
N ALA A 81 -0.03 8.17 6.17
CA ALA A 81 -1.06 7.21 5.76
C ALA A 81 -2.08 7.83 4.79
N VAL A 82 -1.61 8.66 3.87
CA VAL A 82 -2.49 9.40 2.93
C VAL A 82 -2.83 8.58 1.69
N ARG A 83 -4.01 8.86 1.14
CA ARG A 83 -4.42 8.46 -0.22
C ARG A 83 -4.77 9.70 -1.02
N ILE A 84 -3.82 10.18 -1.83
CA ILE A 84 -4.03 11.39 -2.65
C ILE A 84 -5.09 11.11 -3.73
N GLY A 85 -6.10 11.98 -3.78
CA GLY A 85 -7.26 11.82 -4.66
C GLY A 85 -8.36 10.90 -4.13
N GLY A 86 -8.15 10.28 -2.96
CA GLY A 86 -9.16 9.44 -2.30
C GLY A 86 -9.66 8.28 -3.17
N LEU A 87 -10.90 7.90 -2.95
CA LEU A 87 -11.54 6.81 -3.71
C LEU A 87 -11.91 7.22 -5.15
N GLU A 88 -12.12 8.51 -5.41
CA GLU A 88 -12.44 9.02 -6.74
C GLU A 88 -11.29 8.82 -7.73
N ALA A 89 -10.07 9.21 -7.34
CA ALA A 89 -8.90 8.94 -8.17
C ALA A 89 -8.62 7.44 -8.27
N PHE A 90 -8.80 6.69 -7.19
CA PHE A 90 -8.61 5.24 -7.19
C PHE A 90 -9.59 4.52 -8.12
N ALA A 91 -10.85 4.98 -8.22
CA ALA A 91 -11.78 4.44 -9.20
C ALA A 91 -11.24 4.59 -10.62
N SER A 92 -10.70 5.75 -10.99
CA SER A 92 -10.12 5.96 -12.31
C SER A 92 -8.85 5.14 -12.57
N ASP A 93 -8.08 4.79 -11.52
CA ASP A 93 -6.92 3.89 -11.62
C ASP A 93 -7.29 2.47 -12.02
N ILE A 94 -8.51 2.04 -11.70
CA ILE A 94 -9.04 0.72 -12.05
C ILE A 94 -9.86 0.77 -13.34
N GLU A 95 -10.80 1.70 -13.45
CA GLU A 95 -11.79 1.75 -14.53
C GLU A 95 -11.17 2.09 -15.89
N VAL A 96 -10.24 3.05 -15.94
CA VAL A 96 -9.64 3.46 -17.21
C VAL A 96 -8.77 2.35 -17.81
N PRO A 97 -7.81 1.74 -17.07
CA PRO A 97 -7.03 0.60 -17.59
C PRO A 97 -7.91 -0.60 -17.99
N LEU A 98 -8.99 -0.85 -17.25
CA LEU A 98 -9.88 -1.96 -17.56
C LEU A 98 -10.51 -1.85 -18.95
N LYS A 99 -10.80 -0.63 -19.43
CA LYS A 99 -11.31 -0.40 -20.81
C LYS A 99 -10.34 -0.92 -21.88
N TYR A 100 -9.05 -0.99 -21.56
CA TYR A 100 -7.99 -1.51 -22.45
C TYR A 100 -7.71 -2.99 -22.19
N GLY A 101 -8.38 -3.61 -21.24
CA GLY A 101 -8.19 -5.00 -20.88
C GLY A 101 -7.11 -5.23 -19.84
N ILE A 102 -6.61 -4.19 -19.22
CA ILE A 102 -5.68 -4.29 -18.08
C ILE A 102 -6.51 -4.52 -16.83
N ASP A 103 -6.61 -5.78 -16.44
CA ASP A 103 -7.40 -6.23 -15.30
C ASP A 103 -6.56 -6.16 -14.03
N GLN A 104 -6.89 -5.26 -13.12
CA GLN A 104 -6.19 -5.05 -11.86
C GLN A 104 -7.07 -5.46 -10.68
N CYS A 105 -6.47 -6.15 -9.71
CA CYS A 105 -7.11 -6.49 -8.44
C CYS A 105 -6.99 -5.34 -7.44
N VAL A 106 -5.76 -4.85 -7.27
CA VAL A 106 -5.37 -3.85 -6.27
C VAL A 106 -5.13 -2.49 -6.91
N GLY A 107 -4.27 -2.41 -7.92
CA GLY A 107 -4.03 -1.20 -8.71
C GLY A 107 -3.44 -0.02 -7.92
N ASP A 108 -2.71 -0.26 -6.84
CA ASP A 108 -2.18 0.80 -5.97
C ASP A 108 -0.65 0.81 -5.83
N THR A 109 0.05 -0.14 -6.45
CA THR A 109 1.51 -0.31 -6.29
C THR A 109 2.26 -0.31 -7.61
N LEU A 110 1.85 -1.14 -8.55
CA LEU A 110 2.34 -1.30 -9.91
C LEU A 110 1.16 -1.27 -10.89
N CYS A 111 1.38 -1.68 -12.13
CA CYS A 111 0.42 -1.52 -13.21
C CYS A 111 0.09 -0.06 -13.51
N ALA A 112 -0.77 0.17 -14.47
CA ALA A 112 -1.19 1.50 -14.87
C ALA A 112 -1.78 2.30 -13.70
N GLY A 113 -2.60 1.67 -12.86
CA GLY A 113 -3.20 2.29 -11.68
C GLY A 113 -2.17 2.71 -10.64
N GLY A 114 -1.26 1.81 -10.26
CA GLY A 114 -0.21 2.09 -9.28
C GLY A 114 0.77 3.17 -9.76
N ILE A 115 1.13 3.15 -11.06
CA ILE A 115 1.96 4.20 -11.67
C ILE A 115 1.27 5.56 -11.52
N MET A 116 -0.01 5.67 -11.87
CA MET A 116 -0.76 6.93 -11.75
C MET A 116 -0.97 7.35 -10.29
N TYR A 117 -1.17 6.39 -9.39
CA TYR A 117 -1.22 6.71 -7.97
C TYR A 117 0.10 7.34 -7.48
N GLY A 118 1.25 6.82 -7.95
CA GLY A 118 2.55 7.43 -7.73
C GLY A 118 2.64 8.87 -8.26
N GLN A 119 2.10 9.14 -9.47
CA GLN A 119 2.12 10.50 -10.05
C GLN A 119 1.37 11.51 -9.18
N ARG A 120 0.31 11.11 -8.48
CA ARG A 120 -0.43 11.97 -7.54
C ARG A 120 0.25 12.08 -6.18
N GLY A 121 0.76 10.93 -5.69
CA GLY A 121 1.34 10.82 -4.35
C GLY A 121 2.68 11.55 -4.21
N ILE A 122 3.58 11.39 -5.17
CA ILE A 122 4.96 11.89 -5.08
C ILE A 122 5.02 13.41 -4.90
N PRO A 123 4.37 14.27 -5.71
CA PRO A 123 4.42 15.70 -5.48
C PRO A 123 3.89 16.11 -4.10
N ALA A 124 2.83 15.46 -3.63
CA ALA A 124 2.25 15.76 -2.33
C ALA A 124 3.21 15.39 -1.18
N VAL A 125 3.83 14.20 -1.23
CA VAL A 125 4.76 13.80 -0.15
C VAL A 125 6.07 14.59 -0.20
N LEU A 126 6.52 15.08 -1.36
CA LEU A 126 7.67 15.97 -1.46
C LEU A 126 7.38 17.32 -0.80
N ASP A 127 6.14 17.82 -0.91
CA ASP A 127 5.70 19.00 -0.17
C ASP A 127 5.64 18.72 1.35
N PHE A 128 5.22 17.52 1.78
CA PHE A 128 5.32 17.11 3.19
C PHE A 128 6.78 17.07 3.66
N CYS A 129 7.68 16.53 2.86
CA CYS A 129 9.11 16.51 3.18
C CYS A 129 9.69 17.92 3.34
N LYS A 130 9.24 18.89 2.53
CA LYS A 130 9.63 20.29 2.68
C LYS A 130 9.22 20.80 4.06
N ASP A 131 7.96 20.63 4.44
CA ASP A 131 7.48 21.09 5.75
C ASP A 131 8.21 20.37 6.90
N ILE A 132 8.43 19.05 6.80
CA ILE A 132 9.18 18.30 7.81
C ILE A 132 10.56 18.90 8.03
N ARG A 133 11.31 19.16 6.96
CA ARG A 133 12.65 19.77 7.07
C ARG A 133 12.64 21.16 7.68
N GLU A 134 11.57 21.92 7.50
CA GLU A 134 11.47 23.30 7.98
C GLU A 134 10.99 23.41 9.43
N VAL A 135 10.12 22.52 9.90
CA VAL A 135 9.45 22.69 11.20
C VAL A 135 9.60 21.51 12.16
N ALA A 136 9.92 20.30 11.71
CA ALA A 136 10.17 19.15 12.57
C ALA A 136 11.59 19.18 13.14
N LYS A 137 11.93 18.22 14.01
CA LYS A 137 13.31 18.07 14.47
C LYS A 137 14.24 17.61 13.34
N PRO A 138 15.53 17.99 13.37
CA PRO A 138 16.48 17.65 12.29
C PRO A 138 16.57 16.16 11.97
N ASP A 139 16.46 15.30 12.99
CA ASP A 139 16.56 13.84 12.87
C ASP A 139 15.19 13.15 12.76
N CYS A 140 14.14 13.91 12.44
CA CYS A 140 12.79 13.38 12.29
C CYS A 140 12.75 12.26 11.25
N ILE A 141 12.13 11.15 11.63
CA ILE A 141 11.96 9.98 10.76
C ILE A 141 10.50 9.93 10.29
N MET A 142 10.29 9.78 8.98
CA MET A 142 8.98 9.50 8.43
C MET A 142 8.76 8.00 8.25
N LEU A 143 7.71 7.47 8.86
CA LEU A 143 7.22 6.10 8.70
C LEU A 143 6.08 6.13 7.68
N ASN A 144 6.35 5.58 6.49
CA ASN A 144 5.43 5.68 5.36
C ASN A 144 4.60 4.40 5.20
N TYR A 145 3.30 4.53 5.36
CA TYR A 145 2.30 3.48 5.08
C TYR A 145 1.54 3.72 3.76
N ALA A 146 1.80 4.85 3.10
CA ALA A 146 1.12 5.18 1.84
C ALA A 146 1.71 4.41 0.65
N ASN A 147 0.84 4.00 -0.26
CA ASN A 147 1.22 3.38 -1.53
C ASN A 147 1.27 4.42 -2.68
N PRO A 148 2.01 4.13 -3.75
CA PRO A 148 2.94 3.01 -3.95
C PRO A 148 4.17 3.11 -3.04
N ASN A 149 4.28 2.20 -2.08
CA ASN A 149 5.21 2.38 -0.95
C ASN A 149 6.67 2.58 -1.39
N ALA A 150 7.18 1.74 -2.31
CA ALA A 150 8.55 1.86 -2.80
C ALA A 150 8.78 3.19 -3.54
N MET A 151 7.84 3.64 -4.39
CA MET A 151 7.98 4.90 -5.14
C MET A 151 7.95 6.11 -4.20
N ILE A 152 7.05 6.11 -3.20
CA ILE A 152 6.96 7.17 -2.18
C ILE A 152 8.23 7.21 -1.34
N THR A 153 8.68 6.06 -0.82
CA THR A 153 9.91 5.95 -0.02
C THR A 153 11.14 6.42 -0.82
N TRP A 154 11.21 6.04 -2.11
CA TRP A 154 12.27 6.50 -3.02
C TRP A 154 12.28 8.02 -3.17
N ALA A 155 11.12 8.60 -3.51
CA ALA A 155 11.00 10.02 -3.71
C ALA A 155 11.35 10.82 -2.44
N CYS A 156 10.86 10.40 -1.28
CA CYS A 156 11.12 11.07 0.00
C CYS A 156 12.62 11.05 0.37
N ASN A 157 13.30 9.92 0.22
CA ASN A 157 14.73 9.82 0.51
C ASN A 157 15.58 10.57 -0.52
N LYS A 158 15.34 10.31 -1.84
CA LYS A 158 16.19 10.87 -2.90
C LYS A 158 15.94 12.37 -3.13
N TYR A 159 14.71 12.79 -3.22
CA TYR A 159 14.32 14.17 -3.56
C TYR A 159 13.82 14.96 -2.35
N GLY A 160 13.05 14.32 -1.48
CA GLY A 160 12.52 14.93 -0.26
C GLY A 160 13.57 15.19 0.81
N LYS A 161 14.70 14.45 0.81
CA LYS A 161 15.78 14.57 1.81
C LYS A 161 15.27 14.43 3.25
N VAL A 162 14.27 13.60 3.47
CA VAL A 162 13.76 13.20 4.77
C VAL A 162 13.98 11.71 4.93
N LYS A 163 14.61 11.30 6.02
CA LYS A 163 14.78 9.87 6.32
C LYS A 163 13.42 9.19 6.40
N THR A 164 13.13 8.36 5.43
CA THR A 164 11.83 7.72 5.27
C THR A 164 12.00 6.21 5.23
N ILE A 165 11.24 5.51 6.06
CA ILE A 165 11.13 4.06 6.08
C ILE A 165 9.73 3.70 5.60
N GLY A 166 9.66 2.92 4.52
CA GLY A 166 8.40 2.38 4.05
C GLY A 166 8.02 1.10 4.81
N LEU A 167 6.76 0.99 5.19
CA LEU A 167 6.26 -0.09 6.03
C LEU A 167 5.11 -0.82 5.33
N CYS A 168 5.17 -2.15 5.38
CA CYS A 168 4.14 -3.05 4.86
C CYS A 168 4.06 -4.30 5.75
N HIS A 169 2.85 -4.82 5.95
CA HIS A 169 2.63 -6.04 6.73
C HIS A 169 2.58 -7.32 5.89
N GLY A 170 2.81 -7.24 4.58
CA GLY A 170 2.74 -8.39 3.66
C GLY A 170 3.72 -9.50 4.00
N VAL A 171 4.94 -9.16 4.44
CA VAL A 171 5.92 -10.17 4.87
C VAL A 171 5.44 -10.91 6.12
N GLN A 172 4.86 -10.21 7.09
CA GLN A 172 4.33 -10.84 8.31
C GLN A 172 3.14 -11.76 8.01
N GLY A 173 2.23 -11.32 7.16
CA GLY A 173 1.09 -12.12 6.72
C GLY A 173 1.51 -13.40 5.99
N GLY A 174 2.47 -13.30 5.09
CA GLY A 174 3.03 -14.46 4.40
C GLY A 174 3.83 -15.38 5.32
N HIS A 175 4.55 -14.83 6.31
CA HIS A 175 5.25 -15.61 7.34
C HIS A 175 4.27 -16.45 8.17
N HIS A 176 3.19 -15.83 8.64
CA HIS A 176 2.12 -16.55 9.34
C HIS A 176 1.53 -17.67 8.48
N GLN A 177 1.26 -17.40 7.20
CA GLN A 177 0.72 -18.40 6.26
C GLN A 177 1.69 -19.56 6.04
N ILE A 178 3.01 -19.28 5.90
CA ILE A 178 4.06 -20.30 5.75
C ILE A 178 4.14 -21.18 7.00
N ALA A 179 4.23 -20.61 8.19
CA ALA A 179 4.30 -21.35 9.43
C ALA A 179 3.10 -22.29 9.57
N LYS A 180 1.90 -21.76 9.36
CA LYS A 180 0.66 -22.55 9.40
C LYS A 180 0.61 -23.65 8.35
N ALA A 181 1.08 -23.41 7.13
CA ALA A 181 1.13 -24.41 6.07
C ALA A 181 2.09 -25.56 6.43
N LEU A 182 3.17 -25.27 7.15
CA LEU A 182 4.17 -26.23 7.63
C LEU A 182 3.77 -26.91 8.95
N GLY A 183 2.70 -26.42 9.62
CA GLY A 183 2.22 -26.98 10.89
C GLY A 183 2.95 -26.49 12.13
N TYR A 184 3.52 -25.27 12.07
CA TYR A 184 4.27 -24.63 13.18
C TYR A 184 3.59 -23.32 13.61
N GLU A 185 3.93 -22.83 14.82
CA GLU A 185 3.64 -21.47 15.22
C GLU A 185 4.60 -20.49 14.54
N GLN A 186 4.15 -19.24 14.36
CA GLN A 186 4.92 -18.25 13.59
C GLN A 186 6.28 -17.93 14.21
N ASP A 187 6.39 -17.89 15.53
CA ASP A 187 7.62 -17.61 16.28
C ASP A 187 8.62 -18.78 16.29
N GLU A 188 8.20 -19.97 15.88
CA GLU A 188 9.07 -21.13 15.71
C GLU A 188 9.76 -21.16 14.33
N VAL A 189 9.31 -20.33 13.39
CA VAL A 189 9.80 -20.31 12.01
C VAL A 189 10.60 -19.04 11.75
N ASP A 190 11.88 -19.19 11.47
CA ASP A 190 12.75 -18.10 11.02
C ASP A 190 12.64 -17.91 9.50
N ILE A 191 12.58 -16.65 9.08
CA ILE A 191 12.54 -16.30 7.65
C ILE A 191 13.63 -15.28 7.28
N ILE A 192 14.09 -15.35 6.03
CA ILE A 192 14.67 -14.23 5.30
C ILE A 192 13.79 -13.99 4.09
N CYS A 193 13.14 -12.84 4.07
CA CYS A 193 12.31 -12.39 2.96
C CYS A 193 12.93 -11.12 2.37
N ALA A 194 13.17 -11.08 1.07
CA ALA A 194 13.84 -9.95 0.43
C ALA A 194 13.37 -9.77 -1.01
N GLY A 195 13.35 -8.52 -1.48
CA GLY A 195 12.92 -8.13 -2.80
C GLY A 195 12.50 -6.67 -2.85
N ILE A 196 11.38 -6.39 -3.47
CA ILE A 196 10.78 -5.06 -3.51
C ILE A 196 9.38 -5.09 -2.89
N ASN A 197 8.87 -3.96 -2.46
CA ASN A 197 7.55 -3.89 -1.82
C ASN A 197 6.47 -4.60 -2.65
N HIS A 198 5.67 -5.43 -1.96
CA HIS A 198 4.62 -6.30 -2.50
C HIS A 198 5.11 -7.39 -3.48
N GLN A 199 6.42 -7.52 -3.67
CA GLN A 199 7.05 -8.56 -4.50
C GLN A 199 8.39 -8.99 -3.87
N THR A 200 8.34 -9.39 -2.59
CA THR A 200 9.46 -9.98 -1.87
C THR A 200 9.38 -11.52 -1.93
N TRP A 201 10.52 -12.16 -1.72
CA TRP A 201 10.67 -13.60 -1.83
C TRP A 201 11.20 -14.19 -0.54
N TYR A 202 10.58 -15.25 -0.02
CA TYR A 202 11.05 -16.01 1.14
C TYR A 202 12.22 -16.90 0.71
N ILE A 203 13.42 -16.32 0.73
CA ILE A 203 14.64 -16.99 0.25
C ILE A 203 15.25 -17.94 1.28
N SER A 204 14.83 -17.85 2.53
CA SER A 204 15.16 -18.80 3.59
C SER A 204 13.97 -18.98 4.52
N VAL A 205 13.59 -20.21 4.79
CA VAL A 205 12.58 -20.58 5.77
C VAL A 205 13.16 -21.71 6.62
N LYS A 206 13.28 -21.49 7.94
CA LYS A 206 13.92 -22.44 8.85
C LYS A 206 13.09 -22.67 10.09
N HIS A 207 13.15 -23.91 10.63
CA HIS A 207 12.61 -24.27 11.93
C HIS A 207 13.74 -24.88 12.75
N HIS A 208 14.10 -24.26 13.87
CA HIS A 208 15.23 -24.70 14.73
C HIS A 208 16.52 -24.97 13.94
N GLY A 209 16.80 -24.19 12.90
CA GLY A 209 17.99 -24.33 12.06
C GLY A 209 17.85 -25.29 10.88
N GLU A 210 16.80 -26.13 10.84
CA GLU A 210 16.49 -26.99 9.68
C GLU A 210 15.92 -26.13 8.54
N ASP A 211 16.47 -26.28 7.33
CA ASP A 211 15.95 -25.59 6.14
C ASP A 211 14.67 -26.26 5.63
N LEU A 212 13.58 -25.51 5.61
CA LEU A 212 12.28 -25.93 5.14
C LEU A 212 11.89 -25.30 3.79
N THR A 213 12.74 -24.46 3.20
CA THR A 213 12.43 -23.73 1.96
C THR A 213 11.98 -24.67 0.84
N GLY A 214 12.66 -25.81 0.68
CA GLY A 214 12.29 -26.83 -0.31
C GLY A 214 11.01 -27.62 0.00
N LYS A 215 10.48 -27.54 1.23
CA LYS A 215 9.26 -28.24 1.64
C LYS A 215 7.98 -27.42 1.40
N LEU A 216 8.12 -26.12 1.11
CA LEU A 216 6.99 -25.20 0.98
C LEU A 216 6.00 -25.63 -0.10
N LEU A 217 6.48 -26.00 -1.28
CA LEU A 217 5.60 -26.38 -2.39
C LEU A 217 4.68 -27.55 -2.01
N ALA A 218 5.24 -28.59 -1.42
CA ALA A 218 4.46 -29.76 -0.99
C ALA A 218 3.45 -29.38 0.11
N ALA A 219 3.84 -28.52 1.07
CA ALA A 219 2.95 -28.06 2.14
C ALA A 219 1.76 -27.28 1.58
N TYR A 220 2.01 -26.39 0.63
CA TYR A 220 0.94 -25.61 -0.01
C TYR A 220 0.02 -26.47 -0.89
N GLU A 221 0.56 -27.41 -1.65
CA GLU A 221 -0.22 -28.32 -2.50
C GLU A 221 -1.08 -29.32 -1.70
N GLN A 222 -0.65 -29.70 -0.51
CA GLN A 222 -1.41 -30.58 0.39
C GLN A 222 -2.55 -29.83 1.10
N ASN A 223 -2.47 -28.51 1.24
CA ASN A 223 -3.51 -27.70 1.86
C ASN A 223 -4.58 -27.32 0.84
N GLU A 224 -5.77 -27.93 0.92
CA GLU A 224 -6.86 -27.71 -0.03
C GLU A 224 -7.24 -26.24 -0.15
N LYS A 225 -7.36 -25.52 0.96
CA LYS A 225 -7.70 -24.09 0.96
C LYS A 225 -6.63 -23.26 0.26
N LEU A 226 -5.35 -23.44 0.59
CA LEU A 226 -4.26 -22.68 -0.03
C LEU A 226 -4.14 -22.99 -1.52
N ARG A 227 -4.32 -24.26 -1.90
CA ARG A 227 -4.32 -24.65 -3.31
C ARG A 227 -5.38 -23.92 -4.14
N GLU A 228 -6.53 -23.61 -3.56
CA GLU A 228 -7.59 -22.85 -4.25
C GLU A 228 -7.38 -21.35 -4.21
N THR A 229 -6.86 -20.81 -3.11
CA THR A 229 -6.73 -19.35 -2.93
C THR A 229 -5.41 -18.78 -3.43
N GLU A 230 -4.34 -19.57 -3.48
CA GLU A 230 -2.98 -19.12 -3.77
C GLU A 230 -2.42 -19.69 -5.09
N LYS A 231 -3.28 -19.91 -6.08
CA LYS A 231 -2.90 -20.55 -7.36
C LYS A 231 -1.72 -19.88 -8.06
N VAL A 232 -1.69 -18.56 -8.12
CA VAL A 232 -0.60 -17.78 -8.74
C VAL A 232 0.67 -17.94 -7.92
N ARG A 233 0.58 -17.76 -6.59
CA ARG A 233 1.76 -17.83 -5.72
C ARG A 233 2.34 -19.24 -5.68
N ILE A 234 1.51 -20.29 -5.70
CA ILE A 234 1.95 -21.70 -5.79
C ILE A 234 2.58 -21.98 -7.16
N ASP A 235 2.00 -21.48 -8.26
CA ASP A 235 2.61 -21.65 -9.58
C ASP A 235 3.96 -20.93 -9.70
N MET A 236 4.06 -19.72 -9.14
CA MET A 236 5.34 -19.01 -9.05
C MET A 236 6.35 -19.76 -8.18
N LEU A 237 5.94 -20.27 -7.01
CA LEU A 237 6.80 -21.11 -6.16
C LEU A 237 7.31 -22.35 -6.91
N ARG A 238 6.45 -23.02 -7.68
CA ARG A 238 6.83 -24.19 -8.50
C ARG A 238 7.86 -23.84 -9.58
N ARG A 239 7.74 -22.67 -10.20
CA ARG A 239 8.59 -22.27 -11.32
C ARG A 239 9.88 -21.58 -10.90
N PHE A 240 9.82 -20.78 -9.83
CA PHE A 240 10.97 -19.97 -9.37
C PHE A 240 11.66 -20.55 -8.13
N GLY A 241 11.04 -21.55 -7.48
CA GLY A 241 11.58 -22.21 -6.29
C GLY A 241 11.40 -21.48 -4.98
N TYR A 242 10.80 -20.27 -4.99
CA TYR A 242 10.63 -19.42 -3.80
C TYR A 242 9.22 -18.87 -3.72
N TYR A 243 8.68 -18.79 -2.50
CA TYR A 243 7.37 -18.22 -2.27
C TYR A 243 7.46 -16.69 -2.21
N SER A 244 6.46 -15.99 -2.75
CA SER A 244 6.45 -14.53 -2.82
C SER A 244 5.38 -13.92 -1.95
N THR A 245 5.61 -12.71 -1.44
CA THR A 245 4.56 -11.83 -0.94
C THR A 245 3.78 -11.23 -2.15
N GLU A 246 2.68 -10.56 -1.99
CA GLU A 246 1.93 -10.25 -0.80
C GLU A 246 0.71 -11.18 -0.71
N SER A 247 -0.11 -11.21 -1.74
CA SER A 247 -1.28 -12.04 -1.91
C SER A 247 -1.35 -12.60 -3.33
N ASN A 248 -2.25 -13.53 -3.54
CA ASN A 248 -2.51 -14.06 -4.88
C ASN A 248 -2.94 -12.95 -5.86
N GLY A 249 -3.79 -12.03 -5.39
CA GLY A 249 -4.25 -10.89 -6.17
C GLY A 249 -3.13 -9.94 -6.58
N HIS A 250 -2.30 -9.50 -5.62
CA HIS A 250 -1.16 -8.61 -5.87
C HIS A 250 -0.19 -9.22 -6.87
N LEU A 251 0.33 -10.42 -6.59
CA LEU A 251 1.32 -11.04 -7.47
C LEU A 251 0.79 -11.25 -8.88
N SER A 252 -0.51 -11.56 -9.03
CA SER A 252 -1.13 -11.79 -10.33
C SER A 252 -1.06 -10.59 -11.28
N GLU A 253 -1.04 -9.37 -10.75
CA GLU A 253 -1.01 -8.14 -11.56
C GLU A 253 0.41 -7.55 -11.73
N TYR A 254 1.40 -8.01 -10.94
CA TYR A 254 2.78 -7.51 -11.03
C TYR A 254 3.66 -8.28 -12.02
N VAL A 255 3.12 -9.34 -12.59
CA VAL A 255 3.79 -10.18 -13.58
C VAL A 255 2.95 -10.32 -14.85
N PRO A 256 3.56 -10.57 -16.03
CA PRO A 256 2.86 -10.49 -17.31
C PRO A 256 2.04 -11.73 -17.68
N TRP A 257 1.87 -12.70 -16.74
CA TRP A 257 1.45 -14.04 -17.17
C TRP A 257 0.00 -14.38 -16.86
N TYR A 258 -0.56 -13.93 -15.77
CA TYR A 258 -1.82 -14.49 -15.22
C TYR A 258 -3.08 -13.69 -15.56
N ARG A 259 -2.96 -12.40 -15.90
CA ARG A 259 -4.11 -11.50 -16.15
C ARG A 259 -4.23 -10.98 -17.57
N LYS A 260 -3.33 -11.38 -18.48
CA LYS A 260 -3.28 -10.88 -19.86
C LYS A 260 -4.38 -11.42 -20.78
N ARG A 261 -5.03 -12.53 -20.42
CA ARG A 261 -6.11 -13.15 -21.17
C ARG A 261 -7.31 -13.35 -20.27
N LEU A 262 -8.41 -12.75 -20.68
CA LEU A 262 -9.63 -12.72 -19.87
C LEU A 262 -10.28 -14.06 -19.64
N ASP A 263 -10.35 -14.85 -20.68
CA ASP A 263 -10.93 -16.19 -20.67
C ASP A 263 -10.14 -17.16 -19.81
N GLU A 264 -8.88 -16.85 -19.53
CA GLU A 264 -7.99 -17.68 -18.70
C GLU A 264 -7.89 -17.19 -17.24
N ILE A 265 -8.28 -15.94 -16.92
CA ILE A 265 -8.09 -15.37 -15.57
C ILE A 265 -8.70 -16.25 -14.48
N SER A 266 -9.91 -16.78 -14.69
CA SER A 266 -10.59 -17.62 -13.71
C SER A 266 -9.87 -18.95 -13.41
N SER A 267 -8.96 -19.38 -14.29
CA SER A 267 -8.13 -20.57 -14.05
C SER A 267 -7.09 -20.33 -12.94
N TRP A 268 -6.66 -19.07 -12.77
CA TRP A 268 -5.60 -18.67 -11.85
C TRP A 268 -6.13 -17.97 -10.59
N ILE A 269 -7.33 -17.38 -10.67
CA ILE A 269 -7.79 -16.38 -9.72
C ILE A 269 -9.24 -16.69 -9.35
N SER A 270 -9.54 -16.66 -8.05
CA SER A 270 -10.92 -16.55 -7.57
C SER A 270 -11.37 -15.11 -7.71
N LEU A 271 -12.33 -14.86 -8.59
CA LEU A 271 -12.86 -13.52 -8.85
C LEU A 271 -13.89 -13.05 -7.80
N ASP A 272 -14.20 -13.88 -6.81
CA ASP A 272 -15.22 -13.59 -5.79
C ASP A 272 -14.63 -12.96 -4.52
N VAL A 273 -13.30 -13.03 -4.33
CA VAL A 273 -12.61 -12.55 -3.14
C VAL A 273 -11.48 -11.61 -3.54
N TRP A 274 -11.49 -10.38 -2.99
CA TRP A 274 -10.56 -9.35 -3.39
C TRP A 274 -9.07 -9.78 -3.26
N ILE A 275 -8.69 -10.36 -2.14
CA ILE A 275 -7.29 -10.75 -1.87
C ILE A 275 -6.80 -11.88 -2.79
N ASN A 276 -7.72 -12.69 -3.31
CA ASN A 276 -7.40 -13.78 -4.22
C ASN A 276 -7.30 -13.32 -5.67
N GLY A 277 -7.78 -12.11 -6.00
CA GLY A 277 -7.60 -11.49 -7.30
C GLY A 277 -8.85 -10.96 -7.99
N GLU A 278 -9.95 -10.71 -7.26
CA GLU A 278 -11.15 -10.05 -7.81
C GLU A 278 -10.80 -8.76 -8.56
N THR A 279 -11.35 -8.58 -9.75
CA THR A 279 -11.16 -7.35 -10.54
C THR A 279 -11.64 -6.13 -9.77
N GLY A 280 -10.75 -5.16 -9.52
CA GLY A 280 -11.06 -3.99 -8.71
C GLY A 280 -11.45 -4.31 -7.26
N GLY A 281 -11.12 -5.52 -6.78
CA GLY A 281 -11.56 -6.01 -5.48
C GLY A 281 -11.12 -5.13 -4.31
N TYR A 282 -9.90 -4.57 -4.38
CA TYR A 282 -9.43 -3.67 -3.34
C TYR A 282 -10.16 -2.31 -3.37
N LEU A 283 -10.49 -1.78 -4.54
CA LEU A 283 -11.34 -0.58 -4.65
C LEU A 283 -12.70 -0.83 -3.98
N ARG A 284 -13.31 -1.99 -4.25
CA ARG A 284 -14.58 -2.38 -3.62
C ARG A 284 -14.47 -2.40 -2.10
N VAL A 285 -13.46 -3.10 -1.56
CA VAL A 285 -13.24 -3.18 -0.10
C VAL A 285 -12.98 -1.81 0.51
N CYS A 286 -12.15 -0.98 -0.11
CA CYS A 286 -11.91 0.39 0.38
C CYS A 286 -13.18 1.24 0.36
N THR A 287 -14.05 1.07 -0.64
CA THR A 287 -15.31 1.79 -0.73
C THR A 287 -16.29 1.32 0.33
N GLU A 288 -16.41 0.00 0.53
CA GLU A 288 -17.25 -0.60 1.57
C GLU A 288 -16.76 -0.29 2.99
N SER A 289 -15.45 -0.18 3.19
CA SER A 289 -14.80 0.09 4.49
C SER A 289 -14.49 1.56 4.74
N ARG A 290 -14.93 2.47 3.85
CA ARG A 290 -14.70 3.90 4.07
C ARG A 290 -15.33 4.36 5.38
N ASN A 291 -14.75 5.42 5.95
CA ASN A 291 -15.28 6.01 7.18
C ASN A 291 -16.67 6.62 6.99
N TRP A 292 -17.67 5.96 7.53
CA TRP A 292 -19.07 6.43 7.49
C TRP A 292 -19.39 7.16 8.80
N PHE A 293 -18.86 8.35 8.97
CA PHE A 293 -18.94 9.06 10.25
C PHE A 293 -20.37 9.37 10.68
N GLU A 294 -21.28 9.68 9.74
CA GLU A 294 -22.66 9.98 10.04
C GLU A 294 -23.44 8.76 10.55
N THR A 295 -23.11 7.57 10.08
CA THR A 295 -23.83 6.32 10.40
C THR A 295 -23.10 5.49 11.44
N ASP A 296 -21.77 5.37 11.36
CA ASP A 296 -20.98 4.43 12.15
C ASP A 296 -20.39 5.07 13.41
N PHE A 297 -20.05 6.37 13.35
CA PHE A 297 -19.42 7.07 14.49
C PHE A 297 -20.24 7.01 15.79
N PRO A 298 -21.57 7.21 15.79
CA PRO A 298 -22.36 7.09 17.01
C PRO A 298 -22.27 5.71 17.67
N ASN A 299 -22.06 4.66 16.89
CA ASN A 299 -21.89 3.30 17.39
C ASN A 299 -20.46 3.09 17.88
N TRP A 300 -19.44 3.52 17.12
CA TRP A 300 -18.05 3.47 17.55
C TRP A 300 -17.82 4.16 18.89
N MET A 301 -18.52 5.28 19.15
CA MET A 301 -18.47 6.00 20.44
C MET A 301 -19.12 5.26 21.60
N LYS A 302 -19.97 4.25 21.32
CA LYS A 302 -20.60 3.39 22.33
C LYS A 302 -19.85 2.08 22.53
N ASP A 303 -19.06 1.65 21.52
CA ASP A 303 -18.25 0.43 21.61
C ASP A 303 -17.25 0.51 22.76
N GLU A 304 -16.84 -0.65 23.25
CA GLU A 304 -15.76 -0.74 24.22
C GLU A 304 -14.51 -0.03 23.70
N PRO A 305 -13.87 0.82 24.52
CA PRO A 305 -12.64 1.50 24.13
C PRO A 305 -11.53 0.48 23.85
N LYS A 306 -10.62 0.83 22.94
CA LYS A 306 -9.41 0.04 22.75
C LYS A 306 -8.60 0.05 24.04
N LYS A 307 -8.17 -1.12 24.50
CA LYS A 307 -7.25 -1.25 25.63
C LYS A 307 -5.82 -1.01 25.16
N TYR A 308 -5.00 -0.40 26.02
CA TYR A 308 -3.57 -0.17 25.72
C TYR A 308 -2.73 -1.19 26.48
N ASP A 309 -2.75 -2.43 25.99
CA ASP A 309 -2.03 -3.57 26.54
C ASP A 309 -1.34 -4.38 25.42
N LYS A 310 -0.52 -5.35 25.79
CA LYS A 310 0.24 -6.13 24.81
C LYS A 310 -0.65 -6.99 23.91
N GLU A 311 -1.78 -7.44 24.41
CA GLU A 311 -2.73 -8.28 23.70
C GLU A 311 -3.48 -7.52 22.61
N THR A 312 -3.66 -6.22 22.79
CA THR A 312 -4.33 -5.33 21.84
C THR A 312 -3.38 -4.78 20.78
N ARG A 313 -2.07 -4.74 21.06
CA ARG A 313 -1.07 -4.21 20.13
C ARG A 313 -1.01 -5.07 18.86
N SER A 314 -1.16 -4.43 17.71
CA SER A 314 -1.08 -5.10 16.42
C SER A 314 0.37 -5.48 16.05
N GLN A 315 0.55 -6.12 14.90
CA GLN A 315 1.87 -6.45 14.37
C GLN A 315 2.45 -5.35 13.45
N GLU A 316 1.82 -4.18 13.38
CA GLU A 316 2.30 -3.06 12.56
C GLU A 316 3.66 -2.55 13.02
N HIS A 317 4.59 -2.43 12.09
CA HIS A 317 6.01 -2.14 12.37
C HIS A 317 6.25 -0.80 13.10
N GLY A 318 5.43 0.23 12.84
CA GLY A 318 5.72 1.60 13.24
C GLY A 318 5.95 1.77 14.74
N SER A 319 5.07 1.21 15.58
CA SER A 319 5.20 1.31 17.03
C SER A 319 6.44 0.58 17.57
N TYR A 320 6.79 -0.57 16.98
CA TYR A 320 7.99 -1.33 17.37
C TYR A 320 9.29 -0.64 16.95
N ILE A 321 9.29 0.04 15.80
CA ILE A 321 10.43 0.85 15.37
C ILE A 321 10.66 1.99 16.35
N ILE A 322 9.62 2.75 16.68
CA ILE A 322 9.71 3.86 17.63
C ILE A 322 10.14 3.32 19.01
N GLU A 323 9.57 2.20 19.46
CA GLU A 323 9.97 1.58 20.73
C GLU A 323 11.45 1.18 20.72
N GLY A 324 11.93 0.56 19.66
CA GLY A 324 13.36 0.19 19.56
C GLY A 324 14.28 1.41 19.65
N LEU A 325 13.94 2.49 18.94
CA LEU A 325 14.71 3.74 18.94
C LEU A 325 14.71 4.46 20.29
N GLU A 326 13.56 4.45 21.01
CA GLU A 326 13.37 5.21 22.25
C GLU A 326 13.70 4.41 23.51
N THR A 327 13.65 3.09 23.47
CA THR A 327 13.85 2.22 24.66
C THR A 327 15.03 1.26 24.56
N GLY A 328 15.58 1.07 23.36
CA GLY A 328 16.64 0.10 23.09
C GLY A 328 16.18 -1.35 23.02
N ARG A 329 14.87 -1.63 23.10
CA ARG A 329 14.33 -2.97 22.87
C ARG A 329 14.56 -3.35 21.43
N VAL A 330 15.32 -4.42 21.22
CA VAL A 330 15.62 -4.87 19.86
C VAL A 330 14.35 -5.32 19.16
N TYR A 331 14.07 -4.70 18.02
CA TYR A 331 13.01 -5.12 17.11
C TYR A 331 13.59 -5.63 15.80
N ARG A 332 13.11 -6.77 15.32
CA ARG A 332 13.44 -7.31 13.99
C ARG A 332 12.16 -7.26 13.12
N GLY A 333 12.24 -6.58 11.99
CA GLY A 333 11.16 -6.49 11.02
C GLY A 333 11.64 -6.58 9.58
N HIS A 334 10.78 -6.24 8.65
CA HIS A 334 11.11 -6.05 7.23
C HIS A 334 10.72 -4.64 6.84
N PHE A 335 11.65 -3.92 6.22
CA PHE A 335 11.49 -2.49 5.95
C PHE A 335 11.78 -2.17 4.50
N ASN A 336 11.04 -1.21 3.96
CA ASN A 336 11.32 -0.63 2.65
C ASN A 336 12.34 0.50 2.82
N VAL A 337 13.54 0.29 2.31
CA VAL A 337 14.70 1.19 2.44
C VAL A 337 15.44 1.31 1.12
N MET A 338 16.29 2.32 0.98
CA MET A 338 17.23 2.40 -0.14
C MET A 338 18.15 1.18 -0.11
N ASN A 339 18.41 0.58 -1.28
CA ASN A 339 19.17 -0.69 -1.37
C ASN A 339 20.61 -0.56 -0.86
N GLU A 340 21.32 0.45 -1.30
CA GLU A 340 22.71 0.72 -0.86
C GLU A 340 23.60 -0.54 -0.79
N GLY A 341 23.40 -1.48 -1.73
CA GLY A 341 24.13 -2.74 -1.82
C GLY A 341 23.66 -3.86 -0.87
N CYS A 342 22.52 -3.70 -0.22
CA CYS A 342 21.93 -4.75 0.62
C CYS A 342 21.55 -5.99 -0.22
N ILE A 343 20.87 -5.80 -1.34
CA ILE A 343 20.64 -6.81 -2.38
C ILE A 343 21.61 -6.52 -3.52
N THR A 344 22.63 -7.37 -3.67
CA THR A 344 23.79 -7.10 -4.53
C THR A 344 23.52 -7.20 -6.03
N ASN A 345 22.47 -7.87 -6.45
CA ASN A 345 22.06 -8.01 -7.85
C ASN A 345 20.82 -7.18 -8.22
N LEU A 346 20.50 -6.13 -7.42
CA LEU A 346 19.58 -5.04 -7.77
C LEU A 346 20.31 -3.70 -7.73
N PRO A 347 19.83 -2.65 -8.42
CA PRO A 347 20.45 -1.32 -8.41
C PRO A 347 20.55 -0.72 -7.01
N ASP A 348 21.68 -0.08 -6.68
CA ASP A 348 21.92 0.53 -5.36
C ASP A 348 20.92 1.63 -4.99
N GLU A 349 20.44 2.38 -5.98
CA GLU A 349 19.50 3.50 -5.76
C GLU A 349 18.02 3.07 -5.69
N CYS A 350 17.70 1.78 -5.86
CA CYS A 350 16.29 1.35 -5.75
C CYS A 350 15.86 1.19 -4.28
N VAL A 351 14.55 1.11 -4.06
CA VAL A 351 13.99 0.74 -2.76
C VAL A 351 13.75 -0.75 -2.73
N VAL A 352 14.25 -1.39 -1.66
CA VAL A 352 14.10 -2.82 -1.40
C VAL A 352 13.37 -3.06 -0.08
N GLU A 353 12.64 -4.15 0.01
CA GLU A 353 12.03 -4.63 1.25
C GLU A 353 12.86 -5.79 1.79
N VAL A 354 13.48 -5.59 2.93
CA VAL A 354 14.53 -6.47 3.49
C VAL A 354 14.46 -6.55 5.00
N PRO A 355 15.04 -7.60 5.63
CA PRO A 355 15.17 -7.66 7.08
C PRO A 355 15.91 -6.44 7.62
N GLY A 356 15.50 -5.98 8.80
CA GLY A 356 16.17 -4.91 9.52
C GLY A 356 16.02 -5.07 11.04
N TYR A 357 16.93 -4.46 11.76
CA TYR A 357 16.96 -4.44 13.22
C TYR A 357 16.93 -3.00 13.70
N VAL A 358 16.26 -2.78 14.81
CA VAL A 358 16.11 -1.46 15.42
C VAL A 358 16.47 -1.55 16.91
N ASP A 359 17.32 -0.63 17.38
CA ASP A 359 17.62 -0.42 18.79
C ASP A 359 18.07 1.04 19.02
N TYR A 360 18.67 1.37 20.17
CA TYR A 360 19.21 2.73 20.44
C TYR A 360 20.24 3.22 19.41
N ASN A 361 20.93 2.29 18.69
CA ASN A 361 21.92 2.69 17.68
C ASN A 361 21.26 3.06 16.35
N GLY A 362 19.94 2.92 16.25
CA GLY A 362 19.18 3.25 15.05
C GLY A 362 18.65 2.02 14.32
N ILE A 363 18.53 2.14 13.01
CA ILE A 363 18.02 1.08 12.12
C ILE A 363 19.20 0.48 11.36
N SER A 364 19.44 -0.80 11.57
CA SER A 364 20.52 -1.57 10.95
C SER A 364 19.95 -2.53 9.91
N ILE A 365 20.39 -2.41 8.66
CA ILE A 365 19.98 -3.27 7.56
C ILE A 365 21.11 -4.25 7.24
N PRO A 366 20.94 -5.54 7.52
CA PRO A 366 21.95 -6.53 7.18
C PRO A 366 22.03 -6.75 5.67
N LYS A 367 23.22 -7.06 5.19
CA LYS A 367 23.42 -7.44 3.79
C LYS A 367 22.72 -8.78 3.51
N VAL A 368 21.80 -8.78 2.55
CA VAL A 368 21.11 -9.99 2.09
C VAL A 368 21.98 -10.77 1.08
N GLY A 369 22.72 -10.04 0.23
CA GLY A 369 23.45 -10.62 -0.89
C GLY A 369 22.59 -10.74 -2.16
N ASP A 370 22.92 -11.70 -3.03
CA ASP A 370 22.19 -11.90 -4.26
C ASP A 370 20.83 -12.58 -4.00
N LEU A 371 19.76 -12.05 -4.57
CA LEU A 371 18.53 -12.81 -4.74
C LEU A 371 18.76 -13.97 -5.74
N PRO A 372 17.98 -15.06 -5.63
CA PRO A 372 17.94 -16.07 -6.68
C PRO A 372 17.68 -15.40 -8.04
N LEU A 373 18.42 -15.80 -9.07
CA LEU A 373 18.49 -15.06 -10.34
C LEU A 373 17.11 -14.79 -10.96
N GLY A 374 16.20 -15.77 -10.94
CA GLY A 374 14.85 -15.60 -11.44
C GLY A 374 14.05 -14.56 -10.66
N CYS A 375 14.17 -14.57 -9.31
CA CYS A 375 13.52 -13.61 -8.42
C CYS A 375 14.07 -12.18 -8.64
N ALA A 376 15.39 -12.06 -8.77
CA ALA A 376 16.04 -10.79 -9.09
C ALA A 376 15.58 -10.22 -10.43
N ALA A 377 15.44 -11.05 -11.47
CA ALA A 377 14.96 -10.63 -12.79
C ALA A 377 13.53 -10.08 -12.74
N VAL A 378 12.63 -10.76 -11.99
CA VAL A 378 11.25 -10.28 -11.78
C VAL A 378 11.25 -8.94 -11.04
N CYS A 379 11.97 -8.83 -9.92
CA CYS A 379 12.09 -7.56 -9.18
C CYS A 379 12.72 -6.45 -10.03
N SER A 380 13.79 -6.74 -10.78
CA SER A 380 14.49 -5.76 -11.60
C SER A 380 13.58 -5.11 -12.63
N THR A 381 12.69 -5.87 -13.27
CA THR A 381 11.72 -5.31 -14.22
C THR A 381 10.87 -4.22 -13.55
N SER A 382 10.31 -4.51 -12.39
CA SER A 382 9.48 -3.57 -11.63
C SER A 382 10.27 -2.39 -11.06
N VAL A 383 11.55 -2.59 -10.68
CA VAL A 383 12.45 -1.50 -10.24
C VAL A 383 12.60 -0.43 -11.30
N TRP A 384 12.74 -0.82 -12.57
CA TRP A 384 12.84 0.16 -13.67
C TRP A 384 11.52 0.90 -13.93
N VAL A 385 10.38 0.23 -13.77
CA VAL A 385 9.06 0.88 -13.81
C VAL A 385 8.93 1.92 -12.69
N GLN A 386 9.30 1.54 -11.46
CA GLN A 386 9.26 2.44 -10.30
C GLN A 386 10.17 3.65 -10.52
N LYS A 387 11.39 3.45 -11.03
CA LYS A 387 12.33 4.53 -11.32
C LYS A 387 11.77 5.51 -12.35
N LEU A 388 11.29 5.00 -13.49
CA LEU A 388 10.66 5.83 -14.53
C LEU A 388 9.46 6.61 -13.98
N ALA A 389 8.61 5.97 -13.18
CA ALA A 389 7.45 6.61 -12.57
C ALA A 389 7.84 7.72 -11.57
N VAL A 390 8.86 7.49 -10.73
CA VAL A 390 9.36 8.49 -9.78
C VAL A 390 9.95 9.69 -10.53
N GLU A 391 10.84 9.45 -11.52
CA GLU A 391 11.44 10.53 -12.30
C GLU A 391 10.38 11.32 -13.08
N ALA A 392 9.39 10.64 -13.66
CA ALA A 392 8.26 11.26 -14.34
C ALA A 392 7.48 12.19 -13.42
N ALA A 393 7.15 11.73 -12.21
CA ALA A 393 6.38 12.51 -11.24
C ALA A 393 7.13 13.75 -10.75
N VAL A 394 8.44 13.60 -10.50
CA VAL A 394 9.30 14.71 -10.03
C VAL A 394 9.52 15.76 -11.11
N ALA A 395 9.72 15.33 -12.35
CA ALA A 395 9.99 16.25 -13.47
C ALA A 395 8.71 16.79 -14.16
N GLY A 396 7.56 16.16 -13.95
CA GLY A 396 6.36 16.42 -14.75
C GLY A 396 6.52 15.98 -16.21
N ASP A 397 7.30 14.92 -16.45
CA ASP A 397 7.64 14.41 -17.78
C ASP A 397 6.69 13.30 -18.23
N ASP A 398 5.77 13.65 -19.14
CA ASP A 398 4.78 12.68 -19.66
C ASP A 398 5.39 11.64 -20.60
N GLN A 399 6.60 11.83 -21.13
CA GLN A 399 7.28 10.80 -21.91
C GLN A 399 7.84 9.70 -21.00
N LEU A 400 8.46 10.07 -19.87
CA LEU A 400 8.89 9.10 -18.87
C LEU A 400 7.69 8.35 -18.28
N LEU A 401 6.56 9.02 -18.07
CA LEU A 401 5.32 8.37 -17.64
C LEU A 401 4.85 7.32 -18.65
N ARG A 402 4.82 7.64 -19.93
CA ARG A 402 4.46 6.69 -21.00
C ARG A 402 5.41 5.51 -21.06
N GLN A 403 6.71 5.76 -20.88
CA GLN A 403 7.72 4.71 -20.81
C GLN A 403 7.51 3.82 -19.59
N ALA A 404 7.16 4.37 -18.42
CA ALA A 404 6.81 3.58 -17.24
C ALA A 404 5.62 2.66 -17.51
N MET A 405 4.54 3.19 -18.14
CA MET A 405 3.37 2.40 -18.56
C MET A 405 3.74 1.30 -19.53
N MET A 406 4.62 1.59 -20.49
CA MET A 406 5.06 0.63 -21.52
C MET A 406 5.94 -0.47 -20.95
N MET A 407 6.76 -0.17 -19.95
CA MET A 407 7.64 -1.13 -19.29
C MET A 407 6.95 -1.94 -18.19
N ASP A 408 5.76 -1.53 -17.75
CA ASP A 408 5.00 -2.28 -16.75
C ASP A 408 4.65 -3.68 -17.28
N PRO A 409 4.91 -4.74 -16.49
CA PRO A 409 4.77 -6.11 -16.97
C PRO A 409 3.38 -6.47 -17.48
N LEU A 410 2.32 -6.08 -16.78
CA LEU A 410 0.96 -6.41 -17.19
C LEU A 410 0.47 -5.48 -18.32
N THR A 411 0.68 -4.18 -18.17
CA THR A 411 0.28 -3.19 -19.19
C THR A 411 0.93 -3.50 -20.53
N GLY A 412 2.24 -3.77 -20.56
CA GLY A 412 2.98 -4.13 -21.76
C GLY A 412 2.62 -5.52 -22.33
N ALA A 413 2.10 -6.45 -21.50
CA ALA A 413 1.64 -7.75 -22.00
C ALA A 413 0.23 -7.70 -22.63
N VAL A 414 -0.58 -6.71 -22.26
CA VAL A 414 -1.98 -6.58 -22.70
C VAL A 414 -2.12 -5.61 -23.87
N CYS A 415 -1.43 -4.46 -23.82
CA CYS A 415 -1.60 -3.35 -24.74
C CYS A 415 -0.41 -3.16 -25.68
N ASN A 416 -0.69 -2.72 -26.90
CA ASN A 416 0.34 -2.27 -27.83
C ASN A 416 0.67 -0.77 -27.62
N PRO A 417 1.79 -0.25 -28.19
CA PRO A 417 2.20 1.13 -27.92
C PRO A 417 1.15 2.22 -28.18
N PRO A 418 0.38 2.23 -29.28
CA PRO A 418 -0.70 3.21 -29.47
C PRO A 418 -1.80 3.16 -28.39
N GLU A 419 -2.17 1.97 -27.91
CA GLU A 419 -3.13 1.79 -26.82
C GLU A 419 -2.59 2.38 -25.53
N ILE A 420 -1.31 2.14 -25.21
CA ILE A 420 -0.65 2.70 -24.02
C ILE A 420 -0.61 4.23 -24.06
N TRP A 421 -0.36 4.81 -25.23
CA TRP A 421 -0.36 6.26 -25.43
C TRP A 421 -1.73 6.88 -25.18
N GLN A 422 -2.79 6.28 -25.75
CA GLN A 422 -4.16 6.75 -25.54
C GLN A 422 -4.62 6.52 -24.09
N LEU A 423 -4.32 5.36 -23.52
CA LEU A 423 -4.55 5.05 -22.09
C LEU A 423 -3.94 6.14 -21.18
N THR A 424 -2.67 6.49 -21.42
CA THR A 424 -1.99 7.51 -20.63
C THR A 424 -2.65 8.88 -20.79
N ASP A 425 -3.08 9.26 -22.00
CA ASP A 425 -3.82 10.49 -22.22
C ASP A 425 -5.15 10.50 -21.46
N GLU A 426 -5.91 9.40 -21.50
CA GLU A 426 -7.19 9.29 -20.78
C GLU A 426 -6.99 9.37 -19.26
N MET A 427 -5.96 8.71 -18.72
CA MET A 427 -5.66 8.75 -17.29
C MET A 427 -5.20 10.15 -16.84
N LEU A 428 -4.35 10.82 -17.61
CA LEU A 428 -3.94 12.20 -17.34
C LEU A 428 -5.14 13.15 -17.28
N VAL A 429 -6.08 13.02 -18.23
CA VAL A 429 -7.29 13.85 -18.26
C VAL A 429 -8.24 13.52 -17.12
N ALA A 430 -8.46 12.23 -16.86
CA ALA A 430 -9.36 11.79 -15.77
C ALA A 430 -8.89 12.25 -14.39
N GLN A 431 -7.59 12.44 -14.22
CA GLN A 431 -6.96 12.76 -12.93
C GLN A 431 -6.40 14.18 -12.85
N GLU A 432 -6.74 15.04 -13.81
CA GLU A 432 -6.21 16.40 -13.96
C GLU A 432 -6.13 17.19 -12.66
N LYS A 433 -7.16 17.14 -11.83
CA LYS A 433 -7.24 17.93 -10.60
C LYS A 433 -6.19 17.55 -9.55
N TRP A 434 -5.56 16.39 -9.68
CA TRP A 434 -4.53 15.90 -8.75
C TRP A 434 -3.13 15.85 -9.35
N LEU A 435 -2.96 16.30 -10.60
CA LEU A 435 -1.72 16.22 -11.36
C LEU A 435 -1.20 17.60 -11.80
N PRO A 436 -0.94 18.52 -10.85
CA PRO A 436 -0.56 19.90 -11.19
C PRO A 436 0.74 19.98 -11.99
N GLN A 437 1.66 19.01 -11.85
CA GLN A 437 2.93 18.96 -12.58
C GLN A 437 2.77 18.65 -14.08
N TYR A 438 1.60 18.16 -14.50
CA TYR A 438 1.33 17.76 -15.90
C TYR A 438 0.43 18.73 -16.67
N GLY A 439 0.20 19.95 -16.20
CA GLY A 439 -0.76 20.86 -16.81
C GLY A 439 -0.67 21.00 -18.33
N GLN A 440 0.55 21.22 -18.88
CA GLN A 440 0.74 21.29 -20.35
C GLN A 440 0.51 19.94 -21.05
N ALA A 441 0.95 18.85 -20.43
CA ALA A 441 0.77 17.51 -20.98
C ALA A 441 -0.71 17.13 -21.04
N ILE A 442 -1.49 17.51 -20.03
CA ILE A 442 -2.94 17.29 -19.96
C ILE A 442 -3.66 18.06 -21.07
N GLU A 443 -3.34 19.33 -21.31
CA GLU A 443 -3.92 20.09 -22.41
C GLU A 443 -3.62 19.47 -23.78
N LYS A 444 -2.38 18.98 -23.98
CA LYS A 444 -2.01 18.23 -25.20
C LYS A 444 -2.77 16.91 -25.30
N ALA A 445 -2.98 16.20 -24.18
CA ALA A 445 -3.74 14.96 -24.13
C ALA A 445 -5.20 15.18 -24.53
N LYS A 446 -5.87 16.22 -23.96
CA LYS A 446 -7.22 16.64 -24.34
C LYS A 446 -7.33 16.90 -25.85
N ALA A 447 -6.36 17.64 -26.40
CA ALA A 447 -6.33 17.97 -27.82
C ALA A 447 -6.16 16.72 -28.71
N ARG A 448 -5.27 15.77 -28.31
CA ARG A 448 -5.07 14.51 -29.05
C ARG A 448 -6.32 13.65 -29.04
N LEU A 449 -6.96 13.47 -27.86
CA LEU A 449 -8.18 12.69 -27.73
C LEU A 449 -9.35 13.31 -28.52
N ALA A 450 -9.51 14.64 -28.45
CA ALA A 450 -10.55 15.35 -29.22
C ALA A 450 -10.34 15.20 -30.74
N LYS A 451 -9.10 15.32 -31.20
CA LYS A 451 -8.74 15.15 -32.61
C LYS A 451 -9.01 13.71 -33.07
N ALA A 452 -8.52 12.71 -32.32
CA ALA A 452 -8.72 11.29 -32.64
C ALA A 452 -10.21 10.92 -32.71
N LYS A 453 -11.02 11.50 -31.82
CA LYS A 453 -12.46 11.33 -31.84
C LYS A 453 -13.10 11.95 -33.09
N ALA A 454 -12.69 13.16 -33.48
CA ALA A 454 -13.19 13.86 -34.66
C ALA A 454 -12.80 13.15 -35.97
N ASP A 455 -11.56 12.63 -36.03
CA ASP A 455 -11.01 11.93 -37.20
C ASP A 455 -11.49 10.46 -37.28
N GLY A 456 -12.21 9.96 -36.27
CA GLY A 456 -12.61 8.55 -36.19
C GLY A 456 -11.45 7.57 -35.98
N THR A 457 -10.30 8.06 -35.50
CA THR A 457 -9.08 7.28 -35.25
C THR A 457 -8.87 6.91 -33.79
N LEU A 458 -9.82 7.26 -32.91
CA LEU A 458 -9.78 6.84 -31.52
C LEU A 458 -9.73 5.31 -31.45
N ILE A 459 -8.74 4.80 -30.70
CA ILE A 459 -8.61 3.36 -30.50
C ILE A 459 -9.84 2.90 -29.71
N ARG A 460 -10.52 1.89 -30.23
CA ARG A 460 -11.68 1.31 -29.57
C ARG A 460 -11.22 0.54 -28.35
N THR A 461 -11.78 0.89 -27.22
CA THR A 461 -11.63 0.14 -25.98
C THR A 461 -12.40 -1.18 -26.07
N ARG A 462 -12.01 -2.15 -25.27
CA ARG A 462 -12.66 -3.47 -25.26
C ARG A 462 -13.98 -3.35 -24.47
N ASP A 463 -15.11 -3.30 -25.17
CA ASP A 463 -16.43 -3.16 -24.56
C ASP A 463 -16.76 -4.28 -23.57
N ASP A 464 -16.18 -5.48 -23.76
CA ASP A 464 -16.30 -6.62 -22.84
C ASP A 464 -15.76 -6.32 -21.42
N PHE A 465 -14.94 -5.28 -21.30
CA PHE A 465 -14.41 -4.83 -20.02
C PHE A 465 -15.10 -3.56 -19.51
N ALA A 466 -15.44 -2.64 -20.40
CA ALA A 466 -16.14 -1.41 -20.06
C ALA A 466 -17.51 -1.74 -19.48
N GLY A 467 -17.66 -1.58 -18.18
CA GLY A 467 -18.87 -1.97 -17.47
C GLY A 467 -19.01 -3.48 -17.33
N SER A 468 -17.92 -4.22 -17.45
CA SER A 468 -17.95 -5.66 -17.23
C SER A 468 -18.60 -5.93 -15.88
N ASN A 469 -19.43 -6.97 -15.82
CA ASN A 469 -20.02 -7.51 -14.60
C ASN A 469 -19.00 -7.85 -13.49
N ARG A 470 -17.72 -7.59 -13.73
CA ARG A 470 -16.62 -7.77 -12.79
C ARG A 470 -16.43 -6.59 -11.85
N LEU A 471 -16.58 -5.34 -12.36
CA LEU A 471 -16.70 -4.18 -11.49
C LEU A 471 -18.15 -4.06 -11.03
N LYS A 472 -18.56 -4.93 -10.15
CA LYS A 472 -19.83 -4.78 -9.42
C LYS A 472 -19.79 -3.60 -8.46
N THR A 473 -19.18 -2.51 -8.85
CA THR A 473 -19.13 -1.32 -8.04
C THR A 473 -20.49 -0.64 -8.09
N LYS A 474 -21.22 -0.81 -7.01
CA LYS A 474 -22.23 0.19 -6.67
C LYS A 474 -21.53 1.54 -6.59
N THR A 475 -22.15 2.57 -7.08
CA THR A 475 -21.67 3.94 -6.86
C THR A 475 -21.50 4.20 -5.37
N VAL A 476 -20.67 5.17 -5.00
CA VAL A 476 -20.51 5.58 -3.59
C VAL A 476 -21.86 5.89 -2.96
N ASP A 477 -22.79 6.50 -3.72
CA ASP A 477 -24.13 6.83 -3.24
C ASP A 477 -25.02 5.60 -3.04
N GLU A 478 -24.94 4.60 -3.93
CA GLU A 478 -25.65 3.31 -3.76
C GLU A 478 -25.14 2.54 -2.55
N MET A 479 -23.83 2.52 -2.32
CA MET A 479 -23.23 1.89 -1.13
C MET A 479 -23.59 2.65 0.15
N ALA A 480 -23.63 3.99 0.11
CA ALA A 480 -24.09 4.81 1.22
C ALA A 480 -25.57 4.54 1.54
N ALA A 481 -26.41 4.36 0.52
CA ALA A 481 -27.80 4.02 0.70
C ALA A 481 -27.98 2.62 1.31
N ASP A 482 -27.22 1.64 0.85
CA ASP A 482 -27.26 0.28 1.40
C ASP A 482 -26.81 0.22 2.87
N ARG A 483 -25.78 0.98 3.26
CA ARG A 483 -25.35 1.05 4.65
C ARG A 483 -26.36 1.73 5.56
N ARG A 484 -27.02 2.79 5.10
CA ARG A 484 -28.09 3.45 5.84
C ARG A 484 -29.25 2.50 6.10
N THR A 485 -29.68 1.74 5.07
CA THR A 485 -30.70 0.71 5.21
C THR A 485 -30.28 -0.45 6.09
N ALA A 486 -29.01 -0.85 6.06
CA ALA A 486 -28.45 -1.88 6.94
C ALA A 486 -28.35 -1.40 8.40
N SER A 487 -27.99 -0.13 8.65
CA SER A 487 -27.99 0.45 10.01
C SER A 487 -29.39 0.58 10.60
N ASP A 488 -30.38 0.92 9.78
CA ASP A 488 -31.78 0.98 10.18
C ASP A 488 -32.36 -0.42 10.43
N SER A 489 -31.83 -1.46 9.81
CA SER A 489 -32.22 -2.85 10.02
C SER A 489 -31.42 -3.55 11.13
N ALA A 490 -30.17 -3.15 11.39
CA ALA A 490 -29.31 -3.70 12.45
C ALA A 490 -29.70 -3.27 13.85
N GLY A 491 -30.60 -2.27 13.97
CA GLY A 491 -31.33 -2.03 15.22
C GLY A 491 -32.23 -3.18 15.64
N LYS A 492 -32.25 -4.30 14.91
CA LYS A 492 -33.08 -5.48 15.16
C LYS A 492 -32.35 -6.82 15.22
N THR A 493 -31.08 -6.92 14.98
CA THR A 493 -30.35 -8.20 15.15
C THR A 493 -28.94 -7.99 15.65
N ASP A 494 -28.70 -8.48 16.84
CA ASP A 494 -27.41 -8.76 17.43
C ASP A 494 -26.55 -9.71 16.56
N LYS A 495 -25.25 -9.43 16.54
CA LYS A 495 -24.13 -10.34 16.32
C LYS A 495 -23.97 -10.99 14.93
N ALA A 496 -22.85 -10.68 14.28
CA ALA A 496 -21.82 -11.67 13.92
C ALA A 496 -20.64 -11.03 13.17
N HIS A 497 -19.47 -11.23 13.77
CA HIS A 497 -18.09 -11.31 13.26
C HIS A 497 -17.35 -10.07 12.84
#